data_a66158d1fed376c4282454ccf28df1cc
#
_entry.id   a66158d1fed376c4282454ccf28df1cc
#
_cell.length_a   1.000
_cell.length_b   1.000
_cell.length_c   1.000
_cell.angle_alpha   90.00
_cell.angle_beta   90.00
_cell.angle_gamma   90.00
#
_symmetry.space_group_name_H-M   'P 1'
#
loop_
_entity.id
_entity.type
_entity.pdbx_description
1 polymer ?
#
loop_
_entity_poly.entity_id
_entity_poly.type
_entity_poly.pdbx_seq_one_letter_code
_entity_poly.pdbx_strand_id
1 'polypeptide(L)'
;MLCLVAAAVEGACDPFPPVASVPIVPTPPPVAATVLVEPAAGAQAILSLISTARLSLWMQMYLLTDDRAISALAERAGAGCDVRVILDPAPYQDAGANQAAFDQLAGAGVDVRWSTSRFSYTHAKTFTVDHARLVVLTLNLTGAGLGGNREYAALDDDPTDVGAAETIFAADLVGAATTVPGGRLVTSPESTRPALLALMGGARVSLALETEELTDPLIVDALLDARARGVAVSLTWPGPTTDAGASFLALAAAGAIVRAATAPPIHGKVVVADDRALYVGSANLTPTSLDDNREMGLRLDQPATAAQVGATVAGDVAGGATP
;
A
#
# COMPACT_ATOMS: atom_id res chain seq x y z
N MET A 1 -70.30 60.43 6.18
CA MET A 1 -69.97 59.13 6.73
C MET A 1 -69.49 58.23 5.55
N LEU A 2 -68.17 58.20 5.32
CA LEU A 2 -67.56 57.44 4.25
C LEU A 2 -67.00 56.11 4.81
N CYS A 3 -67.52 55.01 4.36
CA CYS A 3 -66.92 53.70 4.61
C CYS A 3 -65.84 53.42 3.54
N LEU A 4 -64.58 53.32 3.99
CA LEU A 4 -63.52 52.74 3.17
C LEU A 4 -63.54 51.20 3.30
N VAL A 5 -63.68 50.53 2.17
CA VAL A 5 -63.47 49.10 2.04
C VAL A 5 -62.01 48.91 1.63
N ALA A 6 -61.23 48.28 2.50
CA ALA A 6 -59.87 47.82 2.17
C ALA A 6 -59.94 46.45 1.53
N ALA A 7 -59.48 46.34 0.30
CA ALA A 7 -59.27 45.06 -0.40
C ALA A 7 -57.85 44.52 -0.04
N ALA A 8 -57.81 43.36 0.61
CA ALA A 8 -56.56 42.60 0.81
C ALA A 8 -56.21 41.86 -0.47
N VAL A 9 -55.04 42.13 -1.03
CA VAL A 9 -54.43 41.36 -2.11
C VAL A 9 -53.49 40.34 -1.47
N GLU A 10 -53.90 39.09 -1.39
CA GLU A 10 -53.02 37.96 -1.08
C GLU A 10 -52.27 37.58 -2.34
N GLY A 11 -51.05 38.03 -2.51
CA GLY A 11 -50.10 37.57 -3.49
C GLY A 11 -49.21 36.51 -2.88
N ALA A 12 -49.50 35.24 -3.07
CA ALA A 12 -48.58 34.16 -2.77
C ALA A 12 -47.49 34.16 -3.85
N CYS A 13 -46.29 34.65 -3.49
CA CYS A 13 -45.08 34.40 -4.26
C CYS A 13 -44.54 33.06 -3.87
N ASP A 14 -44.65 32.06 -4.76
CA ASP A 14 -43.94 30.81 -4.65
C ASP A 14 -42.54 31.05 -5.24
N PRO A 15 -41.49 31.16 -4.41
CA PRO A 15 -40.19 31.71 -4.90
C PRO A 15 -39.25 30.72 -5.59
N PHE A 16 -39.55 29.42 -5.64
CA PHE A 16 -38.65 28.45 -6.28
C PHE A 16 -39.42 27.35 -7.04
N PRO A 17 -39.05 27.10 -8.30
CA PRO A 17 -39.51 25.91 -9.00
C PRO A 17 -39.00 24.64 -8.29
N PRO A 18 -39.72 23.51 -8.30
CA PRO A 18 -39.24 22.28 -7.72
C PRO A 18 -37.89 21.87 -8.34
N VAL A 19 -36.86 21.72 -7.51
CA VAL A 19 -35.56 21.22 -7.96
C VAL A 19 -35.80 19.80 -8.48
N ALA A 20 -35.61 19.61 -9.77
CA ALA A 20 -35.67 18.28 -10.37
C ALA A 20 -34.65 17.39 -9.65
N SER A 21 -35.11 16.29 -9.07
CA SER A 21 -34.22 15.29 -8.48
C SER A 21 -33.28 14.75 -9.57
N VAL A 22 -31.99 15.08 -9.45
CA VAL A 22 -30.98 14.46 -10.31
C VAL A 22 -30.99 12.96 -9.99
N PRO A 23 -31.16 12.09 -11.00
CA PRO A 23 -31.15 10.66 -10.73
C PRO A 23 -29.79 10.30 -10.13
N ILE A 24 -29.80 9.65 -8.95
CA ILE A 24 -28.61 9.07 -8.34
C ILE A 24 -28.19 7.92 -9.25
N VAL A 25 -27.18 8.15 -10.08
CA VAL A 25 -26.53 7.06 -10.81
C VAL A 25 -25.85 6.18 -9.76
N PRO A 26 -26.20 4.89 -9.63
CA PRO A 26 -25.52 4.02 -8.68
C PRO A 26 -24.03 4.02 -9.01
N THR A 27 -23.19 4.33 -8.03
CA THR A 27 -21.75 4.16 -8.17
C THR A 27 -21.49 2.67 -8.43
N PRO A 28 -20.80 2.29 -9.51
CA PRO A 28 -20.47 0.89 -9.74
C PRO A 28 -19.72 0.34 -8.52
N PRO A 29 -19.91 -0.95 -8.18
CA PRO A 29 -19.19 -1.55 -7.09
C PRO A 29 -17.67 -1.41 -7.37
N PRO A 30 -16.86 -1.17 -6.33
CA PRO A 30 -15.42 -1.06 -6.50
C PRO A 30 -14.86 -2.33 -7.16
N VAL A 31 -13.96 -2.15 -8.11
CA VAL A 31 -13.26 -3.27 -8.77
C VAL A 31 -12.47 -4.02 -7.69
N ALA A 32 -12.59 -5.36 -7.67
CA ALA A 32 -11.87 -6.15 -6.69
C ALA A 32 -10.37 -6.16 -6.99
N ALA A 33 -9.56 -5.77 -6.00
CA ALA A 33 -8.12 -5.96 -6.09
C ALA A 33 -7.76 -7.44 -5.86
N THR A 34 -6.74 -7.92 -6.56
CA THR A 34 -6.16 -9.27 -6.37
C THR A 34 -4.80 -9.17 -5.70
N VAL A 35 -4.43 -10.20 -4.92
CA VAL A 35 -3.11 -10.26 -4.27
C VAL A 35 -2.37 -11.50 -4.71
N LEU A 36 -1.20 -11.32 -5.30
CA LEU A 36 -0.24 -12.38 -5.57
C LEU A 36 0.61 -12.60 -4.32
N VAL A 37 0.98 -13.85 -4.05
CA VAL A 37 1.77 -14.25 -2.89
C VAL A 37 3.07 -14.88 -3.38
N GLU A 38 4.20 -14.28 -3.04
CA GLU A 38 5.53 -14.82 -3.34
C GLU A 38 6.04 -15.72 -2.19
N PRO A 39 6.89 -16.69 -2.50
CA PRO A 39 7.44 -17.01 -3.80
C PRO A 39 6.54 -17.90 -4.68
N ALA A 40 5.30 -18.20 -4.27
CA ALA A 40 4.41 -19.13 -4.96
C ALA A 40 3.94 -18.62 -6.33
N ALA A 41 3.69 -17.31 -6.49
CA ALA A 41 3.30 -16.73 -7.77
C ALA A 41 4.46 -16.71 -8.78
N GLY A 42 5.69 -16.58 -8.27
CA GLY A 42 6.93 -16.56 -9.02
C GLY A 42 7.25 -15.24 -9.70
N ALA A 43 8.54 -14.91 -9.78
CA ALA A 43 9.06 -13.67 -10.35
C ALA A 43 8.42 -13.29 -11.70
N GLN A 44 8.09 -14.27 -12.53
CA GLN A 44 7.51 -14.04 -13.86
C GLN A 44 6.15 -13.36 -13.78
N ALA A 45 5.36 -13.59 -12.73
CA ALA A 45 4.08 -12.91 -12.56
C ALA A 45 4.27 -11.39 -12.45
N ILE A 46 5.22 -10.92 -11.65
CA ILE A 46 5.54 -9.49 -11.50
C ILE A 46 6.21 -8.93 -12.77
N LEU A 47 7.20 -9.65 -13.33
CA LEU A 47 7.91 -9.21 -14.54
C LEU A 47 6.98 -9.10 -15.74
N SER A 48 5.96 -9.97 -15.85
CA SER A 48 4.97 -9.89 -16.91
C SER A 48 4.12 -8.61 -16.82
N LEU A 49 3.80 -8.11 -15.61
CA LEU A 49 3.09 -6.85 -15.46
C LEU A 49 3.88 -5.67 -16.06
N ILE A 50 5.20 -5.65 -15.85
CA ILE A 50 6.09 -4.65 -16.46
C ILE A 50 6.13 -4.82 -17.98
N SER A 51 6.36 -6.04 -18.46
CA SER A 51 6.56 -6.35 -19.88
C SER A 51 5.29 -6.13 -20.73
N THR A 52 4.10 -6.14 -20.13
CA THR A 52 2.83 -5.95 -20.83
C THR A 52 2.44 -4.48 -21.03
N ALA A 53 3.12 -3.51 -20.42
CA ALA A 53 2.88 -2.09 -20.60
C ALA A 53 3.03 -1.67 -22.05
N ARG A 54 2.07 -0.86 -22.55
CA ARG A 54 2.04 -0.40 -23.94
C ARG A 54 2.02 1.12 -24.09
N LEU A 55 1.35 1.81 -23.16
CA LEU A 55 1.17 3.26 -23.19
C LEU A 55 2.05 3.94 -22.16
N SER A 56 1.99 3.49 -20.92
CA SER A 56 2.73 4.09 -19.81
C SER A 56 3.12 3.09 -18.75
N LEU A 57 4.25 3.34 -18.08
CA LEU A 57 4.67 2.65 -16.88
C LEU A 57 5.36 3.65 -15.96
N TRP A 58 4.72 4.02 -14.85
CA TRP A 58 5.27 4.96 -13.87
C TRP A 58 5.56 4.23 -12.56
N MET A 59 6.80 4.22 -12.13
CA MET A 59 7.30 3.39 -11.02
C MET A 59 7.99 4.23 -9.96
N GLN A 60 7.66 3.98 -8.67
CA GLN A 60 8.47 4.33 -7.52
C GLN A 60 9.05 3.04 -6.94
N MET A 61 10.36 2.94 -6.83
CA MET A 61 11.01 1.73 -6.34
C MET A 61 12.19 2.08 -5.42
N TYR A 62 12.13 1.55 -4.19
CA TYR A 62 13.16 1.77 -3.20
C TYR A 62 14.48 1.11 -3.61
N LEU A 63 14.44 -0.16 -4.03
CA LEU A 63 15.62 -0.89 -4.47
C LEU A 63 15.32 -1.69 -5.75
N LEU A 64 16.07 -1.37 -6.83
CA LEU A 64 15.93 -1.97 -8.16
C LEU A 64 17.29 -2.50 -8.60
N THR A 65 17.50 -3.81 -8.47
CA THR A 65 18.77 -4.48 -8.79
C THR A 65 18.61 -5.75 -9.60
N ASP A 66 17.37 -6.16 -9.91
CA ASP A 66 17.12 -7.33 -10.76
C ASP A 66 17.24 -6.96 -12.23
N ASP A 67 18.22 -7.54 -12.93
CA ASP A 67 18.52 -7.25 -14.32
C ASP A 67 17.33 -7.50 -15.27
N ARG A 68 16.45 -8.46 -14.93
CA ARG A 68 15.26 -8.77 -15.74
C ARG A 68 14.24 -7.64 -15.64
N ALA A 69 14.04 -7.08 -14.44
CA ALA A 69 13.15 -5.95 -14.24
C ALA A 69 13.68 -4.68 -14.93
N ILE A 70 14.99 -4.41 -14.81
CA ILE A 70 15.66 -3.28 -15.45
C ILE A 70 15.56 -3.41 -16.98
N SER A 71 15.86 -4.59 -17.52
CA SER A 71 15.76 -4.87 -18.96
C SER A 71 14.32 -4.72 -19.48
N ALA A 72 13.32 -5.21 -18.72
CA ALA A 72 11.91 -5.07 -19.11
C ALA A 72 11.47 -3.60 -19.17
N LEU A 73 11.90 -2.76 -18.22
CA LEU A 73 11.63 -1.32 -18.23
C LEU A 73 12.28 -0.64 -19.45
N ALA A 74 13.56 -0.94 -19.71
CA ALA A 74 14.30 -0.42 -20.87
C ALA A 74 13.66 -0.84 -22.20
N GLU A 75 13.24 -2.10 -22.32
CA GLU A 75 12.52 -2.60 -23.52
C GLU A 75 11.19 -1.89 -23.75
N ARG A 76 10.44 -1.57 -22.68
CA ARG A 76 9.18 -0.81 -22.83
C ARG A 76 9.44 0.61 -23.32
N ALA A 77 10.43 1.30 -22.78
CA ALA A 77 10.85 2.61 -23.25
C ALA A 77 11.27 2.57 -24.75
N GLY A 78 12.11 1.59 -25.11
CA GLY A 78 12.52 1.36 -26.49
C GLY A 78 11.37 1.03 -27.44
N ALA A 79 10.27 0.49 -26.93
CA ALA A 79 9.03 0.24 -27.67
C ALA A 79 8.09 1.47 -27.77
N GLY A 80 8.48 2.62 -27.18
CA GLY A 80 7.71 3.86 -27.22
C GLY A 80 6.71 4.04 -26.09
N CYS A 81 6.77 3.19 -25.04
CA CYS A 81 6.00 3.38 -23.81
C CYS A 81 6.55 4.58 -23.02
N ASP A 82 5.69 5.39 -22.39
CA ASP A 82 6.08 6.47 -21.45
C ASP A 82 6.52 5.84 -20.12
N VAL A 83 7.82 5.51 -20.01
CA VAL A 83 8.39 4.90 -18.82
C VAL A 83 9.06 5.96 -17.95
N ARG A 84 8.55 6.11 -16.71
CA ARG A 84 9.09 7.03 -15.71
C ARG A 84 9.39 6.27 -14.43
N VAL A 85 10.56 6.53 -13.86
CA VAL A 85 11.02 5.79 -12.66
C VAL A 85 11.58 6.77 -11.64
N ILE A 86 11.14 6.66 -10.39
CA ILE A 86 11.77 7.32 -9.23
C ILE A 86 12.49 6.25 -8.43
N LEU A 87 13.78 6.44 -8.19
CA LEU A 87 14.63 5.58 -7.35
C LEU A 87 15.12 6.34 -6.13
N ASP A 88 15.26 5.64 -5.01
CA ASP A 88 15.93 6.20 -3.83
C ASP A 88 17.45 6.30 -4.08
N PRO A 89 18.09 7.46 -3.84
CA PRO A 89 19.53 7.65 -4.09
C PRO A 89 20.40 6.93 -3.08
N ALA A 90 19.89 6.67 -1.87
CA ALA A 90 20.68 6.14 -0.77
C ALA A 90 19.88 5.19 0.12
N PRO A 91 19.49 4.00 -0.39
CA PRO A 91 18.83 3.00 0.42
C PRO A 91 19.63 2.70 1.70
N TYR A 92 18.91 2.40 2.79
CA TYR A 92 19.52 2.15 4.10
C TYR A 92 20.60 1.06 4.03
N GLN A 93 21.79 1.35 4.53
CA GLN A 93 22.98 0.50 4.51
C GLN A 93 23.47 0.08 3.11
N ASP A 94 22.89 0.61 2.03
CA ASP A 94 23.23 0.24 0.65
C ASP A 94 23.22 1.47 -0.28
N ALA A 95 23.85 2.55 0.19
CA ALA A 95 23.95 3.79 -0.56
C ALA A 95 24.65 3.54 -1.91
N GLY A 96 23.97 3.92 -3.01
CA GLY A 96 24.45 3.70 -4.38
C GLY A 96 24.04 2.37 -5.01
N ALA A 97 23.29 1.48 -4.33
CA ALA A 97 22.82 0.22 -4.89
C ALA A 97 21.99 0.41 -6.18
N ASN A 98 21.25 1.52 -6.28
CA ASN A 98 20.45 1.83 -7.46
C ASN A 98 21.23 2.50 -8.60
N GLN A 99 22.54 2.83 -8.44
CA GLN A 99 23.28 3.59 -9.44
C GLN A 99 23.36 2.86 -10.78
N ALA A 100 23.65 1.57 -10.78
CA ALA A 100 23.73 0.78 -12.01
C ALA A 100 22.39 0.73 -12.76
N ALA A 101 21.28 0.55 -12.03
CA ALA A 101 19.93 0.59 -12.60
C ALA A 101 19.61 1.97 -13.18
N PHE A 102 19.93 3.03 -12.45
CA PHE A 102 19.73 4.40 -12.89
C PHE A 102 20.46 4.67 -14.22
N ASP A 103 21.76 4.35 -14.29
CA ASP A 103 22.59 4.59 -15.49
C ASP A 103 22.08 3.79 -16.69
N GLN A 104 21.70 2.53 -16.48
CA GLN A 104 21.16 1.66 -17.53
C GLN A 104 19.81 2.17 -18.04
N LEU A 105 18.89 2.56 -17.16
CA LEU A 105 17.59 3.09 -17.55
C LEU A 105 17.71 4.45 -18.25
N ALA A 106 18.56 5.35 -17.75
CA ALA A 106 18.84 6.63 -18.40
C ALA A 106 19.43 6.43 -19.81
N GLY A 107 20.39 5.50 -19.95
CA GLY A 107 20.96 5.11 -21.23
C GLY A 107 19.95 4.53 -22.23
N ALA A 108 18.88 3.92 -21.75
CA ALA A 108 17.79 3.38 -22.55
C ALA A 108 16.67 4.39 -22.88
N GLY A 109 16.81 5.65 -22.40
CA GLY A 109 15.84 6.71 -22.67
C GLY A 109 14.63 6.72 -21.72
N VAL A 110 14.69 6.03 -20.58
CA VAL A 110 13.70 6.13 -19.51
C VAL A 110 13.83 7.47 -18.80
N ASP A 111 12.74 8.14 -18.46
CA ASP A 111 12.74 9.31 -17.56
C ASP A 111 12.94 8.83 -16.12
N VAL A 112 14.19 8.48 -15.80
CA VAL A 112 14.58 8.04 -14.45
C VAL A 112 15.08 9.23 -13.63
N ARG A 113 14.61 9.34 -12.39
CA ARG A 113 14.95 10.42 -11.45
C ARG A 113 15.29 9.84 -10.08
N TRP A 114 16.22 10.52 -9.41
CA TRP A 114 16.40 10.33 -7.99
C TRP A 114 15.24 10.96 -7.23
N SER A 115 14.79 10.31 -6.18
CA SER A 115 13.82 10.90 -5.26
C SER A 115 14.38 12.17 -4.62
N THR A 116 13.48 13.07 -4.26
CA THR A 116 13.84 14.32 -3.59
C THR A 116 14.07 14.08 -2.09
N SER A 117 14.73 15.05 -1.42
CA SER A 117 14.97 15.00 0.03
C SER A 117 13.73 15.33 0.88
N ARG A 118 12.53 15.22 0.29
CA ARG A 118 11.27 15.47 1.01
C ARG A 118 11.01 14.42 2.09
N PHE A 119 11.40 13.19 1.86
CA PHE A 119 11.27 12.06 2.76
C PHE A 119 12.64 11.54 3.16
N SER A 120 12.70 10.87 4.32
CA SER A 120 13.94 10.19 4.75
C SER A 120 14.35 9.13 3.73
N TYR A 121 13.37 8.35 3.26
CA TYR A 121 13.49 7.41 2.16
C TYR A 121 12.25 7.43 1.29
N THR A 122 12.42 7.28 -0.02
CA THR A 122 11.32 6.90 -0.91
C THR A 122 11.22 5.38 -0.90
N HIS A 123 10.59 4.84 0.16
CA HIS A 123 10.50 3.41 0.40
C HIS A 123 9.29 2.75 -0.27
N ALA A 124 8.52 3.51 -1.04
CA ALA A 124 7.43 2.98 -1.86
C ALA A 124 7.93 1.97 -2.90
N LYS A 125 7.11 0.97 -3.18
CA LYS A 125 7.35 -0.09 -4.17
C LYS A 125 6.09 -0.25 -4.97
N THR A 126 5.89 0.64 -5.94
CA THR A 126 4.65 0.70 -6.71
C THR A 126 4.91 1.04 -8.17
N PHE A 127 4.01 0.64 -9.04
CA PHE A 127 3.97 1.15 -10.40
C PHE A 127 2.55 1.11 -10.96
N THR A 128 2.27 2.02 -11.91
CA THR A 128 1.06 1.98 -12.72
C THR A 128 1.37 1.50 -14.12
N VAL A 129 0.41 0.82 -14.74
CA VAL A 129 0.50 0.29 -16.10
C VAL A 129 -0.65 0.85 -16.92
N ASP A 130 -0.33 1.52 -18.01
CA ASP A 130 -1.27 2.00 -19.04
C ASP A 130 -2.39 2.89 -18.48
N HIS A 131 -2.14 3.61 -17.38
CA HIS A 131 -3.12 4.43 -16.65
C HIS A 131 -4.38 3.64 -16.24
N ALA A 132 -4.28 2.31 -16.14
CA ALA A 132 -5.41 1.41 -15.94
C ALA A 132 -5.22 0.42 -14.79
N ARG A 133 -4.00 0.19 -14.35
CA ARG A 133 -3.68 -0.72 -13.25
C ARG A 133 -2.65 -0.13 -12.33
N LEU A 134 -2.91 -0.19 -11.04
CA LEU A 134 -1.96 0.06 -9.96
C LEU A 134 -1.43 -1.28 -9.44
N VAL A 135 -0.12 -1.37 -9.25
CA VAL A 135 0.55 -2.49 -8.58
C VAL A 135 1.25 -1.95 -7.34
N VAL A 136 0.87 -2.46 -6.18
CA VAL A 136 1.48 -2.14 -4.88
C VAL A 136 2.20 -3.37 -4.37
N LEU A 137 3.48 -3.23 -4.07
CA LEU A 137 4.36 -4.33 -3.70
C LEU A 137 4.83 -4.19 -2.25
N THR A 138 5.01 -5.30 -1.56
CA THR A 138 5.83 -5.34 -0.34
C THR A 138 7.32 -5.51 -0.69
N LEU A 139 7.60 -6.06 -1.87
CA LEU A 139 8.93 -6.44 -2.33
C LEU A 139 9.68 -5.30 -3.05
N ASN A 140 10.98 -5.31 -2.92
CA ASN A 140 11.90 -4.65 -3.83
C ASN A 140 12.06 -5.47 -5.11
N LEU A 141 12.36 -4.84 -6.23
CA LEU A 141 12.72 -5.56 -7.47
C LEU A 141 14.20 -6.00 -7.43
N THR A 142 14.44 -6.97 -6.58
CA THR A 142 15.74 -7.63 -6.36
C THR A 142 15.59 -9.14 -6.49
N GLY A 143 16.69 -9.87 -6.61
CA GLY A 143 16.66 -11.33 -6.66
C GLY A 143 15.96 -11.96 -5.45
N ALA A 144 16.19 -11.44 -4.24
CA ALA A 144 15.56 -11.91 -3.01
C ALA A 144 14.04 -11.60 -3.01
N GLY A 145 13.64 -10.37 -3.36
CA GLY A 145 12.23 -9.97 -3.42
C GLY A 145 11.45 -10.78 -4.45
N LEU A 146 12.03 -11.02 -5.62
CA LEU A 146 11.36 -11.73 -6.72
C LEU A 146 11.37 -13.27 -6.61
N GLY A 147 12.01 -13.86 -5.63
CA GLY A 147 12.05 -15.33 -5.62
C GLY A 147 12.48 -15.99 -4.32
N GLY A 148 12.85 -15.23 -3.28
CA GLY A 148 13.38 -15.77 -2.03
C GLY A 148 12.49 -15.54 -0.81
N ASN A 149 11.82 -14.41 -0.74
CA ASN A 149 11.09 -13.98 0.44
C ASN A 149 9.58 -14.28 0.35
N ARG A 150 8.92 -14.28 1.52
CA ARG A 150 7.47 -14.09 1.61
C ARG A 150 7.17 -12.63 1.33
N GLU A 151 6.47 -12.40 0.23
CA GLU A 151 6.11 -11.08 -0.26
C GLU A 151 4.70 -11.08 -0.84
N TYR A 152 4.16 -9.89 -1.08
CA TYR A 152 2.84 -9.70 -1.63
C TYR A 152 2.84 -8.62 -2.71
N ALA A 153 2.03 -8.83 -3.74
CA ALA A 153 1.77 -7.85 -4.78
C ALA A 153 0.26 -7.67 -4.95
N ALA A 154 -0.25 -6.50 -4.63
CA ALA A 154 -1.64 -6.16 -4.85
C ALA A 154 -1.81 -5.50 -6.21
N LEU A 155 -2.75 -6.01 -7.01
CA LEU A 155 -3.13 -5.51 -8.32
C LEU A 155 -4.51 -4.88 -8.21
N ASP A 156 -4.61 -3.61 -8.58
CA ASP A 156 -5.80 -2.81 -8.44
C ASP A 156 -6.12 -2.06 -9.74
N ASP A 157 -7.29 -2.36 -10.31
CA ASP A 157 -7.78 -1.73 -11.54
C ASP A 157 -8.84 -0.65 -11.26
N ASP A 158 -8.99 -0.20 -10.00
CA ASP A 158 -9.89 0.90 -9.67
C ASP A 158 -9.32 2.23 -10.19
N PRO A 159 -10.02 2.94 -11.07
CA PRO A 159 -9.50 4.17 -11.67
C PRO A 159 -9.26 5.28 -10.64
N THR A 160 -9.94 5.25 -9.48
CA THR A 160 -9.72 6.21 -8.40
C THR A 160 -8.35 6.01 -7.77
N ASP A 161 -7.99 4.76 -7.47
CA ASP A 161 -6.72 4.42 -6.85
C ASP A 161 -5.55 4.55 -7.84
N VAL A 162 -5.75 4.18 -9.12
CA VAL A 162 -4.78 4.42 -10.20
C VAL A 162 -4.49 5.91 -10.35
N GLY A 163 -5.53 6.75 -10.48
CA GLY A 163 -5.37 8.21 -10.62
C GLY A 163 -4.74 8.86 -9.39
N ALA A 164 -5.05 8.36 -8.17
CA ALA A 164 -4.42 8.80 -6.94
C ALA A 164 -2.92 8.48 -6.93
N ALA A 165 -2.53 7.26 -7.30
CA ALA A 165 -1.13 6.84 -7.36
C ALA A 165 -0.32 7.69 -8.35
N GLU A 166 -0.88 7.98 -9.52
CA GLU A 166 -0.22 8.82 -10.52
C GLU A 166 -0.11 10.30 -10.09
N THR A 167 -1.12 10.80 -9.38
CA THR A 167 -1.08 12.14 -8.79
C THR A 167 0.04 12.24 -7.75
N ILE A 168 0.19 11.22 -6.90
CA ILE A 168 1.27 11.13 -5.91
C ILE A 168 2.62 11.03 -6.61
N PHE A 169 2.75 10.15 -7.62
CA PHE A 169 3.96 10.00 -8.40
C PHE A 169 4.40 11.34 -9.00
N ALA A 170 3.49 12.07 -9.65
CA ALA A 170 3.80 13.36 -10.26
C ALA A 170 4.23 14.42 -9.24
N ALA A 171 3.65 14.42 -8.04
CA ALA A 171 4.05 15.30 -6.96
C ALA A 171 5.44 14.93 -6.39
N ASP A 172 5.68 13.65 -6.15
CA ASP A 172 6.94 13.15 -5.59
C ASP A 172 8.11 13.35 -6.57
N LEU A 173 7.85 13.27 -7.90
CA LEU A 173 8.84 13.53 -8.94
C LEU A 173 9.48 14.92 -8.81
N VAL A 174 8.72 15.90 -8.34
CA VAL A 174 9.15 17.30 -8.19
C VAL A 174 9.27 17.74 -6.72
N GLY A 175 9.08 16.83 -5.77
CA GLY A 175 9.13 17.11 -4.34
C GLY A 175 7.98 17.98 -3.82
N ALA A 176 6.86 18.03 -4.53
CA ALA A 176 5.69 18.80 -4.14
C ALA A 176 4.87 18.08 -3.06
N ALA A 177 4.20 18.87 -2.22
CA ALA A 177 3.18 18.33 -1.33
C ALA A 177 1.94 17.95 -2.13
N THR A 178 1.34 16.82 -1.77
CA THR A 178 0.03 16.43 -2.32
C THR A 178 -0.86 15.88 -1.22
N THR A 179 -2.16 16.02 -1.40
CA THR A 179 -3.16 15.34 -0.58
C THR A 179 -3.59 14.08 -1.30
N VAL A 180 -3.67 12.98 -0.57
CA VAL A 180 -4.18 11.73 -1.13
C VAL A 180 -5.69 11.86 -1.34
N PRO A 181 -6.20 11.78 -2.57
CA PRO A 181 -7.63 11.71 -2.79
C PRO A 181 -8.20 10.47 -2.09
N GLY A 182 -9.46 10.52 -1.66
CA GLY A 182 -10.13 9.37 -1.04
C GLY A 182 -10.09 8.14 -1.97
N GLY A 183 -10.02 6.96 -1.37
CA GLY A 183 -9.90 5.67 -2.06
C GLY A 183 -9.35 4.63 -1.10
N ARG A 184 -8.82 3.54 -1.65
CA ARG A 184 -8.17 2.46 -0.90
C ARG A 184 -6.67 2.69 -0.70
N LEU A 185 -6.09 3.58 -1.53
CA LEU A 185 -4.67 3.92 -1.46
C LEU A 185 -4.37 4.72 -0.19
N VAL A 186 -3.38 4.27 0.55
CA VAL A 186 -2.85 4.95 1.74
C VAL A 186 -1.35 5.19 1.60
N THR A 187 -0.88 6.31 2.12
CA THR A 187 0.51 6.73 2.01
C THR A 187 1.08 7.19 3.34
N SER A 188 2.36 7.01 3.54
CA SER A 188 3.10 7.67 4.61
C SER A 188 3.80 8.93 4.06
N PRO A 189 3.87 9.96 4.88
CA PRO A 189 3.42 10.08 6.29
C PRO A 189 1.92 10.39 6.45
N GLU A 190 1.14 10.52 5.38
CA GLU A 190 -0.16 11.19 5.41
C GLU A 190 -1.29 10.34 6.03
N SER A 191 -1.42 9.05 5.66
CA SER A 191 -2.62 8.26 5.97
C SER A 191 -2.40 6.81 6.37
N THR A 192 -1.21 6.25 6.23
CA THR A 192 -0.96 4.81 6.52
C THR A 192 -1.20 4.48 7.99
N ARG A 193 -0.61 5.24 8.95
CA ARG A 193 -0.82 4.97 10.38
C ARG A 193 -2.28 5.07 10.79
N PRO A 194 -3.03 6.15 10.49
CA PRO A 194 -4.45 6.22 10.79
C PRO A 194 -5.26 5.06 10.21
N ALA A 195 -4.97 4.61 8.99
CA ALA A 195 -5.65 3.49 8.35
C ALA A 195 -5.36 2.16 9.06
N LEU A 196 -4.10 1.91 9.45
CA LEU A 196 -3.70 0.73 10.23
C LEU A 196 -4.38 0.71 11.60
N LEU A 197 -4.36 1.84 12.33
CA LEU A 197 -5.02 1.96 13.64
C LEU A 197 -6.54 1.73 13.53
N ALA A 198 -7.18 2.27 12.49
CA ALA A 198 -8.60 2.03 12.23
C ALA A 198 -8.90 0.56 11.91
N LEU A 199 -8.05 -0.10 11.10
CA LEU A 199 -8.16 -1.52 10.78
C LEU A 199 -8.06 -2.39 12.04
N MET A 200 -7.02 -2.17 12.87
CA MET A 200 -6.77 -2.92 14.10
C MET A 200 -7.84 -2.64 15.17
N GLY A 201 -8.25 -1.38 15.33
CA GLY A 201 -9.31 -0.98 16.27
C GLY A 201 -10.68 -1.54 15.87
N GLY A 202 -10.91 -1.75 14.57
CA GLY A 202 -12.14 -2.34 14.02
C GLY A 202 -12.26 -3.85 14.22
N ALA A 203 -11.16 -4.57 14.39
CA ALA A 203 -11.14 -6.02 14.53
C ALA A 203 -11.93 -6.51 15.75
N ARG A 204 -12.70 -7.60 15.56
CA ARG A 204 -13.55 -8.23 16.59
C ARG A 204 -13.22 -9.68 16.85
N VAL A 205 -12.65 -10.38 15.89
CA VAL A 205 -12.37 -11.82 15.96
C VAL A 205 -10.87 -12.08 15.90
N SER A 206 -10.18 -11.57 14.89
CA SER A 206 -8.79 -11.88 14.63
C SER A 206 -8.00 -10.73 14.00
N LEU A 207 -6.70 -10.70 14.30
CA LEU A 207 -5.68 -9.93 13.59
C LEU A 207 -4.54 -10.88 13.24
N ALA A 208 -4.23 -11.01 11.95
CA ALA A 208 -3.12 -11.79 11.44
C ALA A 208 -2.15 -10.87 10.70
N LEU A 209 -0.86 -10.91 11.05
CA LEU A 209 0.14 -9.98 10.56
C LEU A 209 1.40 -10.71 10.07
N GLU A 210 1.98 -10.17 9.00
CA GLU A 210 3.38 -10.34 8.67
C GLU A 210 4.04 -8.97 8.61
N THR A 211 5.15 -8.82 9.28
CA THR A 211 5.92 -7.57 9.29
C THR A 211 7.38 -7.87 9.57
N GLU A 212 8.26 -7.15 8.89
CA GLU A 212 9.69 -7.23 9.11
C GLU A 212 10.10 -6.55 10.43
N GLU A 213 9.48 -5.39 10.71
CA GLU A 213 9.75 -4.58 11.90
C GLU A 213 8.46 -4.10 12.57
N LEU A 214 8.48 -4.04 13.89
CA LEU A 214 7.36 -3.59 14.71
C LEU A 214 7.89 -2.81 15.92
N THR A 215 8.01 -1.48 15.77
CA THR A 215 8.55 -0.58 16.81
C THR A 215 7.69 0.66 17.02
N ASP A 216 6.69 0.92 16.18
CA ASP A 216 5.77 2.05 16.37
C ASP A 216 4.90 1.83 17.62
N PRO A 217 4.99 2.72 18.62
CA PRO A 217 4.31 2.50 19.90
C PRO A 217 2.79 2.50 19.76
N LEU A 218 2.22 3.31 18.86
CA LEU A 218 0.77 3.35 18.67
C LEU A 218 0.24 2.07 18.01
N ILE A 219 1.02 1.47 17.11
CA ILE A 219 0.68 0.19 16.49
C ILE A 219 0.79 -0.94 17.52
N VAL A 220 1.85 -0.96 18.35
CA VAL A 220 2.02 -1.95 19.42
C VAL A 220 0.87 -1.85 20.42
N ASP A 221 0.52 -0.63 20.86
CA ASP A 221 -0.59 -0.39 21.78
C ASP A 221 -1.92 -0.86 21.18
N ALA A 222 -2.18 -0.58 19.89
CA ALA A 222 -3.40 -1.04 19.21
C ALA A 222 -3.52 -2.58 19.17
N LEU A 223 -2.40 -3.30 19.02
CA LEU A 223 -2.36 -4.76 19.05
C LEU A 223 -2.58 -5.30 20.47
N LEU A 224 -1.98 -4.67 21.49
CA LEU A 224 -2.21 -5.02 22.91
C LEU A 224 -3.67 -4.76 23.31
N ASP A 225 -4.23 -3.65 22.90
CA ASP A 225 -5.65 -3.32 23.11
C ASP A 225 -6.58 -4.34 22.41
N ALA A 226 -6.23 -4.79 21.22
CA ALA A 226 -6.98 -5.85 20.53
C ALA A 226 -6.95 -7.14 21.34
N ARG A 227 -5.80 -7.53 21.90
CA ARG A 227 -5.68 -8.68 22.82
C ARG A 227 -6.55 -8.48 24.06
N ALA A 228 -6.53 -7.30 24.68
CA ALA A 228 -7.35 -6.98 25.85
C ALA A 228 -8.86 -7.07 25.56
N ARG A 229 -9.27 -6.76 24.32
CA ARG A 229 -10.66 -6.96 23.86
C ARG A 229 -11.02 -8.43 23.55
N GLY A 230 -10.07 -9.36 23.64
CA GLY A 230 -10.27 -10.78 23.32
C GLY A 230 -10.09 -11.14 21.85
N VAL A 231 -9.57 -10.24 21.01
CA VAL A 231 -9.25 -10.52 19.62
C VAL A 231 -8.06 -11.49 19.55
N ALA A 232 -8.14 -12.52 18.71
CA ALA A 232 -7.02 -13.42 18.47
C ALA A 232 -5.96 -12.68 17.62
N VAL A 233 -4.78 -12.44 18.19
CA VAL A 233 -3.66 -11.80 17.48
C VAL A 233 -2.59 -12.83 17.17
N SER A 234 -2.22 -12.97 15.90
CA SER A 234 -1.14 -13.83 15.44
C SER A 234 -0.22 -13.09 14.46
N LEU A 235 1.08 -13.31 14.57
CA LEU A 235 2.05 -12.67 13.68
C LEU A 235 3.31 -13.51 13.47
N THR A 236 3.90 -13.34 12.27
CA THR A 236 5.24 -13.82 11.93
C THR A 236 6.18 -12.66 11.62
N TRP A 237 7.45 -12.85 11.92
CA TRP A 237 8.55 -11.92 11.72
C TRP A 237 9.84 -12.67 11.35
N PRO A 238 10.89 -11.99 10.81
CA PRO A 238 12.09 -12.69 10.32
C PRO A 238 12.99 -13.28 11.41
N GLY A 239 12.66 -13.09 12.69
CA GLY A 239 13.48 -13.56 13.82
C GLY A 239 14.22 -12.43 14.53
N PRO A 240 14.95 -12.73 15.63
CA PRO A 240 15.48 -11.72 16.53
C PRO A 240 16.50 -10.81 15.82
N THR A 241 16.08 -9.58 15.56
CA THR A 241 16.94 -8.44 15.36
C THR A 241 16.89 -7.58 16.62
N THR A 242 17.98 -6.93 16.99
CA THR A 242 18.27 -6.49 18.35
C THR A 242 17.22 -5.58 19.01
N ASP A 243 16.45 -4.79 18.27
CA ASP A 243 15.49 -3.81 18.83
C ASP A 243 14.01 -4.14 18.52
N ALA A 244 13.72 -4.81 17.43
CA ALA A 244 12.36 -5.23 17.07
C ALA A 244 11.82 -6.33 17.97
N GLY A 245 12.68 -7.10 18.63
CA GLY A 245 12.32 -8.23 19.48
C GLY A 245 11.47 -7.85 20.70
N ALA A 246 11.63 -6.67 21.29
CA ALA A 246 10.93 -6.27 22.49
C ALA A 246 9.41 -6.19 22.30
N SER A 247 8.93 -5.60 21.19
CA SER A 247 7.50 -5.51 20.87
C SER A 247 6.88 -6.89 20.62
N PHE A 248 7.59 -7.76 19.91
CA PHE A 248 7.13 -9.13 19.66
C PHE A 248 7.04 -9.94 20.95
N LEU A 249 8.02 -9.80 21.85
CA LEU A 249 8.00 -10.45 23.17
C LEU A 249 6.87 -9.91 24.06
N ALA A 250 6.61 -8.59 24.05
CA ALA A 250 5.50 -7.99 24.79
C ALA A 250 4.15 -8.52 24.29
N LEU A 251 3.95 -8.64 22.99
CA LEU A 251 2.75 -9.22 22.42
C LEU A 251 2.59 -10.70 22.78
N ALA A 252 3.68 -11.49 22.75
CA ALA A 252 3.66 -12.88 23.18
C ALA A 252 3.28 -13.02 24.66
N ALA A 253 3.83 -12.15 25.53
CA ALA A 253 3.47 -12.09 26.94
C ALA A 253 2.00 -11.72 27.18
N ALA A 254 1.41 -10.90 26.30
CA ALA A 254 -0.02 -10.58 26.30
C ALA A 254 -0.90 -11.70 25.69
N GLY A 255 -0.32 -12.84 25.33
CA GLY A 255 -1.03 -14.00 24.79
C GLY A 255 -1.29 -13.95 23.27
N ALA A 256 -0.58 -13.12 22.52
CA ALA A 256 -0.55 -13.23 21.07
C ALA A 256 0.26 -14.44 20.61
N ILE A 257 -0.07 -15.02 19.47
CA ILE A 257 0.73 -16.08 18.85
C ILE A 257 1.81 -15.37 18.00
N VAL A 258 3.04 -15.35 18.50
CA VAL A 258 4.19 -14.80 17.81
C VAL A 258 5.09 -15.93 17.34
N ARG A 259 5.54 -15.89 16.10
CA ARG A 259 6.42 -16.91 15.50
C ARG A 259 7.53 -16.26 14.70
N ALA A 260 8.74 -16.77 14.86
CA ALA A 260 9.85 -16.46 13.99
C ALA A 260 9.74 -17.31 12.72
N ALA A 261 9.79 -16.67 11.55
CA ALA A 261 9.75 -17.41 10.30
C ALA A 261 11.00 -18.26 10.10
N THR A 262 10.81 -19.49 9.62
CA THR A 262 11.90 -20.40 9.33
C THR A 262 12.22 -20.44 7.81
N ALA A 263 11.20 -20.46 6.98
CA ALA A 263 11.29 -20.37 5.51
C ALA A 263 9.87 -20.19 4.92
N PRO A 264 9.67 -19.34 3.90
CA PRO A 264 10.64 -18.35 3.40
C PRO A 264 10.89 -17.21 4.41
N PRO A 265 11.97 -16.44 4.26
CA PRO A 265 12.17 -15.23 5.07
C PRO A 265 11.01 -14.26 4.89
N ILE A 266 10.51 -13.69 5.99
CA ILE A 266 9.41 -12.72 5.93
C ILE A 266 9.98 -11.33 5.58
N HIS A 267 9.45 -10.75 4.51
CA HIS A 267 9.61 -9.34 4.18
C HIS A 267 8.26 -8.72 3.81
N GLY A 268 7.19 -9.50 3.84
CA GLY A 268 5.81 -9.03 3.68
C GLY A 268 5.42 -8.00 4.73
N LYS A 269 4.56 -7.06 4.35
CA LYS A 269 3.95 -6.05 5.22
C LYS A 269 2.45 -6.09 5.00
N VAL A 270 1.79 -6.99 5.74
CA VAL A 270 0.34 -7.21 5.65
C VAL A 270 -0.29 -7.27 7.04
N VAL A 271 -1.50 -6.73 7.13
CA VAL A 271 -2.36 -6.81 8.31
C VAL A 271 -3.74 -7.26 7.86
N VAL A 272 -4.23 -8.38 8.35
CA VAL A 272 -5.54 -8.93 8.03
C VAL A 272 -6.42 -8.87 9.28
N ALA A 273 -7.60 -8.28 9.16
CA ALA A 273 -8.59 -8.17 10.23
C ALA A 273 -9.83 -9.01 9.90
N ASP A 274 -10.17 -9.96 10.79
CA ASP A 274 -11.40 -10.77 10.76
C ASP A 274 -11.61 -11.55 9.44
N ASP A 275 -10.57 -11.79 8.64
CA ASP A 275 -10.62 -12.32 7.27
C ASP A 275 -11.57 -11.52 6.34
N ARG A 276 -11.75 -10.22 6.60
CA ARG A 276 -12.69 -9.35 5.91
C ARG A 276 -12.05 -8.11 5.31
N ALA A 277 -11.02 -7.60 5.97
CA ALA A 277 -10.30 -6.42 5.54
C ALA A 277 -8.81 -6.64 5.71
N LEU A 278 -8.00 -6.00 4.86
CA LEU A 278 -6.55 -6.09 4.95
C LEU A 278 -5.88 -4.77 4.57
N TYR A 279 -4.66 -4.63 5.07
CA TYR A 279 -3.65 -3.73 4.55
C TYR A 279 -2.56 -4.55 3.87
N VAL A 280 -2.09 -4.08 2.73
CA VAL A 280 -0.91 -4.60 2.02
C VAL A 280 -0.13 -3.43 1.45
N GLY A 281 1.19 -3.36 1.69
CA GLY A 281 1.99 -2.23 1.22
C GLY A 281 3.46 -2.30 1.58
N SER A 282 4.15 -1.19 1.41
CA SER A 282 5.59 -1.09 1.64
C SER A 282 5.97 -0.74 3.08
N ALA A 283 5.04 -0.21 3.90
CA ALA A 283 5.36 0.33 5.21
C ALA A 283 5.71 -0.75 6.24
N ASN A 284 6.89 -0.66 6.81
CA ASN A 284 7.21 -1.30 8.07
C ASN A 284 6.40 -0.64 9.20
N LEU A 285 6.15 -1.37 10.29
CA LEU A 285 5.41 -0.85 11.44
C LEU A 285 6.34 -0.10 12.41
N THR A 286 7.07 0.89 11.87
CA THR A 286 8.04 1.71 12.60
C THR A 286 7.70 3.19 12.50
N PRO A 287 8.11 4.03 13.47
CA PRO A 287 7.94 5.48 13.36
C PRO A 287 8.52 6.05 12.06
N THR A 288 9.73 5.65 11.68
CA THR A 288 10.38 6.13 10.44
C THR A 288 9.54 5.81 9.20
N SER A 289 9.04 4.58 9.05
CA SER A 289 8.16 4.24 7.91
C SER A 289 6.86 5.01 7.93
N LEU A 290 6.29 5.28 9.11
CA LEU A 290 4.96 5.86 9.22
C LEU A 290 4.95 7.40 9.27
N ASP A 291 6.08 8.05 9.61
CA ASP A 291 6.17 9.51 9.76
C ASP A 291 7.14 10.19 8.79
N ASP A 292 8.22 9.49 8.37
CA ASP A 292 9.33 10.14 7.70
C ASP A 292 9.54 9.65 6.26
N ASN A 293 9.10 8.43 5.94
CA ASN A 293 9.26 7.85 4.61
C ASN A 293 8.07 8.14 3.69
N ARG A 294 8.33 8.08 2.37
CA ARG A 294 7.28 7.83 1.41
C ARG A 294 7.03 6.33 1.33
N GLU A 295 5.87 5.90 1.79
CA GLU A 295 5.35 4.54 1.65
C GLU A 295 4.04 4.57 0.88
N MET A 296 3.66 3.43 0.26
CA MET A 296 2.36 3.23 -0.34
C MET A 296 1.79 1.87 0.02
N GLY A 297 0.48 1.83 0.27
CA GLY A 297 -0.26 0.62 0.57
C GLY A 297 -1.71 0.72 0.14
N LEU A 298 -2.39 -0.41 0.09
CA LEU A 298 -3.84 -0.50 -0.11
C LEU A 298 -4.51 -1.01 1.15
N ARG A 299 -5.58 -0.33 1.58
CA ARG A 299 -6.52 -0.83 2.57
C ARG A 299 -7.76 -1.36 1.84
N LEU A 300 -7.98 -2.65 1.91
CA LEU A 300 -9.01 -3.35 1.15
C LEU A 300 -10.06 -3.95 2.10
N ASP A 301 -11.32 -3.58 1.94
CA ASP A 301 -12.48 -4.20 2.61
C ASP A 301 -13.07 -5.28 1.67
N GLN A 302 -12.30 -6.36 1.44
CA GLN A 302 -12.58 -7.42 0.47
C GLN A 302 -12.41 -8.80 1.12
N PRO A 303 -13.49 -9.43 1.61
CA PRO A 303 -13.40 -10.67 2.39
C PRO A 303 -12.69 -11.82 1.67
N ALA A 304 -12.88 -12.00 0.36
CA ALA A 304 -12.24 -13.09 -0.37
C ALA A 304 -10.71 -12.92 -0.42
N THR A 305 -10.23 -11.70 -0.72
CA THR A 305 -8.81 -11.37 -0.76
C THR A 305 -8.21 -11.41 0.66
N ALA A 306 -8.93 -10.88 1.66
CA ALA A 306 -8.49 -10.91 3.05
C ALA A 306 -8.34 -12.35 3.57
N ALA A 307 -9.30 -13.22 3.30
CA ALA A 307 -9.24 -14.63 3.70
C ALA A 307 -8.10 -15.37 2.99
N GLN A 308 -7.82 -15.08 1.71
CA GLN A 308 -6.68 -15.66 0.98
C GLN A 308 -5.35 -15.29 1.64
N VAL A 309 -5.13 -14.00 1.92
CA VAL A 309 -3.91 -13.51 2.58
C VAL A 309 -3.83 -14.03 4.02
N GLY A 310 -4.95 -14.01 4.76
CA GLY A 310 -5.04 -14.54 6.12
C GLY A 310 -4.65 -16.02 6.21
N ALA A 311 -5.08 -16.83 5.24
CA ALA A 311 -4.70 -18.25 5.17
C ALA A 311 -3.18 -18.42 4.94
N THR A 312 -2.54 -17.56 4.15
CA THR A 312 -1.08 -17.56 3.97
C THR A 312 -0.38 -17.23 5.27
N VAL A 313 -0.75 -16.12 5.93
CA VAL A 313 -0.20 -15.72 7.22
C VAL A 313 -0.37 -16.82 8.28
N ALA A 314 -1.55 -17.45 8.34
CA ALA A 314 -1.81 -18.56 9.26
C ALA A 314 -0.89 -19.78 8.99
N GLY A 315 -0.61 -20.06 7.71
CA GLY A 315 0.34 -21.10 7.31
C GLY A 315 1.77 -20.80 7.78
N ASP A 316 2.22 -19.56 7.60
CA ASP A 316 3.56 -19.12 8.02
C ASP A 316 3.68 -19.06 9.56
N VAL A 317 2.60 -18.65 10.27
CA VAL A 317 2.51 -18.76 11.74
C VAL A 317 2.62 -20.21 12.20
N ALA A 318 1.92 -21.14 11.54
CA ALA A 318 1.94 -22.56 11.91
C ALA A 318 3.32 -23.21 11.66
N GLY A 319 4.03 -22.79 10.61
CA GLY A 319 5.38 -23.27 10.27
C GLY A 319 6.51 -22.59 11.03
N GLY A 320 6.25 -21.48 11.72
CA GLY A 320 7.26 -20.67 12.40
C GLY A 320 7.69 -21.26 13.76
N ALA A 321 8.91 -20.88 14.18
CA ALA A 321 9.45 -21.24 15.49
C ALA A 321 8.92 -20.32 16.60
N THR A 322 8.82 -20.83 17.81
CA THR A 322 8.52 -19.99 18.99
C THR A 322 9.72 -19.07 19.25
N PRO A 323 9.52 -17.78 19.55
CA PRO A 323 10.57 -16.83 19.86
C PRO A 323 11.45 -17.22 21.02
#